data_eb0a72870c7a1fc0f26311ae94c4e6b0
#
_entry.id   eb0a72870c7a1fc0f26311ae94c4e6b0
#
_cell.length_a   1.000
_cell.length_b   1.000
_cell.length_c   1.000
_cell.angle_alpha   90.00
_cell.angle_beta   90.00
_cell.angle_gamma   90.00
#
_symmetry.space_group_name_H-M   'P 1'
#
loop_
_entity.id
_entity.type
_entity.pdbx_description
1 polymer ?
#
loop_
_entity_poly.entity_id
_entity_poly.type
_entity_poly.pdbx_seq_one_letter_code
_entity_poly.pdbx_strand_id
1 'polypeptide(L)'
;MALIFDRPCENQLILERLDREDSLRYAYYSRNLQFIGIVSPIENCLTEAPLQVMFSGTVSETAAIEDLLRTSSVAADVKLAVTKYASKDFAMLDVLPPGCTKGAALAEWANLQGFAQSEILAIGDNHNDLEMLEFAGIPVVMGNCVAELKSYGWHETCSNDESGVAAAIEKFALSESAPCG
;
A
#
# COMPACT_ATOMS: atom_id res chain seq x y z
N MET A 1 -5.20 -7.70 14.64
CA MET A 1 -5.17 -8.35 13.32
C MET A 1 -6.47 -8.06 12.59
N ALA A 2 -6.41 -7.90 11.29
CA ALA A 2 -7.57 -7.78 10.41
C ALA A 2 -7.39 -8.75 9.22
N LEU A 3 -8.49 -9.28 8.71
CA LEU A 3 -8.54 -10.05 7.47
C LEU A 3 -9.30 -9.24 6.42
N ILE A 4 -8.78 -9.18 5.20
CA ILE A 4 -9.36 -8.42 4.09
C ILE A 4 -9.78 -9.40 3.00
N PHE A 5 -11.03 -9.27 2.55
CA PHE A 5 -11.66 -10.15 1.56
C PHE A 5 -12.17 -9.36 0.36
N ASP A 6 -12.23 -10.00 -0.80
CA ASP A 6 -12.91 -9.48 -1.98
C ASP A 6 -14.41 -9.79 -1.87
N ARG A 7 -15.14 -8.89 -1.24
CA ARG A 7 -16.59 -9.01 -1.04
C ARG A 7 -17.30 -7.75 -1.52
N PRO A 8 -18.40 -7.87 -2.23
CA PRO A 8 -19.18 -6.70 -2.60
C PRO A 8 -19.88 -6.10 -1.37
N CYS A 9 -19.70 -4.83 -1.15
CA CYS A 9 -20.46 -3.95 -0.23
C CYS A 9 -20.25 -4.10 1.27
N GLU A 10 -20.12 -5.30 1.86
CA GLU A 10 -20.09 -5.47 3.31
C GLU A 10 -19.00 -6.46 3.76
N ASN A 11 -18.53 -6.29 5.01
CA ASN A 11 -17.60 -7.23 5.65
C ASN A 11 -16.33 -7.51 4.82
N GLN A 12 -15.84 -6.50 4.10
CA GLN A 12 -14.60 -6.59 3.34
C GLN A 12 -13.39 -6.68 4.28
N LEU A 13 -13.48 -6.05 5.45
CA LEU A 13 -12.49 -6.07 6.50
C LEU A 13 -13.10 -6.70 7.75
N ILE A 14 -12.52 -7.81 8.21
CA ILE A 14 -12.97 -8.52 9.40
C ILE A 14 -11.97 -8.28 10.54
N LEU A 15 -12.50 -7.87 11.68
CA LEU A 15 -11.77 -7.76 12.94
C LEU A 15 -12.35 -8.74 13.95
N GLU A 16 -11.54 -9.21 14.89
CA GLU A 16 -12.06 -9.97 16.03
C GLU A 16 -12.76 -9.05 17.03
N ARG A 17 -12.25 -7.83 17.19
CA ARG A 17 -12.84 -6.77 17.99
C ARG A 17 -12.41 -5.41 17.47
N LEU A 18 -13.24 -4.41 17.66
CA LEU A 18 -12.91 -3.02 17.44
C LEU A 18 -12.79 -2.32 18.81
N ASP A 19 -11.56 -2.08 19.23
CA ASP A 19 -11.27 -1.41 20.50
C ASP A 19 -11.35 0.10 20.32
N ARG A 20 -12.30 0.73 21.03
CA ARG A 20 -12.49 2.19 20.96
C ARG A 20 -11.53 2.96 21.86
N GLU A 21 -10.89 2.28 22.81
CA GLU A 21 -9.90 2.88 23.70
C GLU A 21 -8.54 2.98 23.03
N ASP A 22 -8.25 2.14 22.06
CA ASP A 22 -7.08 2.27 21.18
C ASP A 22 -7.33 3.36 20.13
N SER A 23 -7.00 4.58 20.49
CA SER A 23 -7.31 5.78 19.70
C SER A 23 -6.69 5.75 18.29
N LEU A 24 -5.50 5.16 18.11
CA LEU A 24 -4.82 5.10 16.82
C LEU A 24 -5.45 4.07 15.88
N ARG A 25 -5.68 2.85 16.37
CA ARG A 25 -6.37 1.81 15.59
C ARG A 25 -7.81 2.22 15.30
N TYR A 26 -8.50 2.75 16.30
CA TYR A 26 -9.88 3.22 16.10
C TYR A 26 -9.96 4.35 15.08
N ALA A 27 -9.06 5.33 15.11
CA ALA A 27 -9.01 6.40 14.12
C ALA A 27 -8.78 5.89 12.69
N TYR A 28 -7.97 4.84 12.52
CA TYR A 28 -7.75 4.20 11.23
C TYR A 28 -9.02 3.51 10.73
N TYR A 29 -9.63 2.66 11.55
CA TYR A 29 -10.80 1.87 11.15
C TYR A 29 -12.10 2.68 11.09
N SER A 30 -12.25 3.73 11.90
CA SER A 30 -13.50 4.50 12.03
C SER A 30 -13.97 5.14 10.73
N ARG A 31 -13.06 5.37 9.78
CA ARG A 31 -13.38 5.94 8.47
C ARG A 31 -14.12 4.98 7.54
N ASN A 32 -14.08 3.69 7.85
CA ASN A 32 -14.58 2.62 6.99
C ASN A 32 -15.49 1.63 7.73
N LEU A 33 -16.15 2.07 8.82
CA LEU A 33 -16.97 1.20 9.66
C LEU A 33 -18.04 0.42 8.89
N GLN A 34 -18.56 0.98 7.81
CA GLN A 34 -19.57 0.35 6.95
C GLN A 34 -19.06 -0.93 6.24
N PHE A 35 -17.73 -1.08 6.10
CA PHE A 35 -17.10 -2.23 5.46
C PHE A 35 -16.53 -3.23 6.45
N ILE A 36 -16.66 -2.94 7.76
CA ILE A 36 -16.06 -3.73 8.83
C ILE A 36 -17.08 -4.70 9.42
N GLY A 37 -16.73 -5.98 9.40
CA GLY A 37 -17.40 -7.02 10.18
C GLY A 37 -16.63 -7.38 11.45
N ILE A 38 -17.35 -7.77 12.50
CA ILE A 38 -16.75 -8.27 13.75
C ILE A 38 -17.08 -9.75 13.87
N VAL A 39 -16.05 -10.60 13.95
CA VAL A 39 -16.17 -12.07 14.09
C VAL A 39 -15.21 -12.54 15.18
N SER A 40 -15.72 -13.19 16.19
CA SER A 40 -14.92 -13.75 17.30
C SER A 40 -15.32 -15.22 17.58
N PRO A 41 -14.36 -16.15 17.63
CA PRO A 41 -12.98 -15.99 17.22
C PRO A 41 -12.85 -15.73 15.71
N ILE A 42 -11.78 -15.02 15.29
CA ILE A 42 -11.62 -14.55 13.91
C ILE A 42 -11.49 -15.69 12.89
N GLU A 43 -11.04 -16.85 13.34
CA GLU A 43 -10.91 -18.07 12.52
C GLU A 43 -12.25 -18.54 11.94
N ASN A 44 -13.37 -18.16 12.56
CA ASN A 44 -14.71 -18.51 12.07
C ASN A 44 -15.05 -17.88 10.72
N CYS A 45 -14.31 -16.86 10.29
CA CYS A 45 -14.50 -16.24 8.97
C CYS A 45 -13.60 -16.84 7.87
N LEU A 46 -12.71 -17.78 8.19
CA LEU A 46 -11.80 -18.43 7.22
C LEU A 46 -12.51 -19.52 6.38
N THR A 47 -13.72 -19.23 5.91
CA THR A 47 -14.46 -20.08 4.97
C THR A 47 -14.01 -19.87 3.52
N GLU A 48 -13.25 -18.82 3.29
CA GLU A 48 -12.58 -18.45 2.04
C GLU A 48 -11.21 -17.86 2.37
N ALA A 49 -10.30 -17.85 1.39
CA ALA A 49 -8.99 -17.26 1.56
C ALA A 49 -9.09 -15.72 1.59
N PRO A 50 -8.50 -15.03 2.58
CA PRO A 50 -8.42 -13.59 2.56
C PRO A 50 -7.43 -13.13 1.48
N LEU A 51 -7.68 -11.96 0.89
CA LEU A 51 -6.72 -11.29 0.00
C LEU A 51 -5.47 -10.82 0.76
N GLN A 52 -5.65 -10.46 2.03
CA GLN A 52 -4.62 -9.85 2.85
C GLN A 52 -4.90 -10.10 4.32
N VAL A 53 -3.84 -10.36 5.09
CA VAL A 53 -3.86 -10.31 6.55
C VAL A 53 -3.08 -9.09 7.00
N MET A 54 -3.69 -8.22 7.80
CA MET A 54 -3.07 -7.00 8.29
C MET A 54 -2.92 -7.01 9.80
N PHE A 55 -1.72 -6.72 10.27
CA PHE A 55 -1.45 -6.42 11.68
C PHE A 55 -1.24 -4.92 11.84
N SER A 56 -1.82 -4.33 12.86
CA SER A 56 -1.63 -2.91 13.19
C SER A 56 -1.31 -2.76 14.67
N GLY A 57 -0.42 -1.83 15.00
CA GLY A 57 0.02 -1.59 16.37
C GLY A 57 1.11 -0.54 16.44
N THR A 58 1.84 -0.52 17.55
CA THR A 58 3.06 0.28 17.68
C THR A 58 4.13 -0.22 16.70
N VAL A 59 5.12 0.61 16.41
CA VAL A 59 6.26 0.22 15.55
C VAL A 59 6.98 -1.00 16.10
N SER A 60 7.11 -1.10 17.44
CA SER A 60 7.78 -2.24 18.09
C SER A 60 6.95 -3.53 18.03
N GLU A 61 5.62 -3.46 18.23
CA GLU A 61 4.74 -4.61 18.14
C GLU A 61 4.73 -5.21 16.73
N THR A 62 4.60 -4.37 15.72
CA THR A 62 4.59 -4.81 14.32
C THR A 62 5.95 -5.36 13.88
N ALA A 63 7.06 -4.80 14.35
CA ALA A 63 8.39 -5.32 14.08
C ALA A 63 8.59 -6.72 14.68
N ALA A 64 8.10 -6.97 15.90
CA ALA A 64 8.19 -8.29 16.53
C ALA A 64 7.38 -9.35 15.75
N ILE A 65 6.19 -8.97 15.22
CA ILE A 65 5.38 -9.86 14.38
C ILE A 65 6.09 -10.12 13.04
N GLU A 66 6.67 -9.09 12.44
CA GLU A 66 7.45 -9.22 11.20
C GLU A 66 8.60 -10.21 11.36
N ASP A 67 9.40 -10.10 12.43
CA ASP A 67 10.52 -10.99 12.72
C ASP A 67 10.04 -12.43 12.94
N LEU A 68 8.92 -12.62 13.64
CA LEU A 68 8.29 -13.94 13.82
C LEU A 68 7.89 -14.55 12.47
N LEU A 69 7.24 -13.80 11.60
CA LEU A 69 6.81 -14.28 10.28
C LEU A 69 8.00 -14.60 9.38
N ARG A 70 9.04 -13.76 9.38
CA ARG A 70 10.27 -13.97 8.58
C ARG A 70 11.03 -15.23 8.99
N THR A 71 10.94 -15.63 10.25
CA THR A 71 11.60 -16.84 10.79
C THR A 71 10.71 -18.08 10.79
N SER A 72 9.44 -17.92 10.42
CA SER A 72 8.47 -19.02 10.38
C SER A 72 8.57 -19.88 9.12
N SER A 73 7.92 -21.03 9.12
CA SER A 73 7.84 -21.92 7.96
C SER A 73 7.08 -21.33 6.77
N VAL A 74 6.26 -20.30 7.00
CA VAL A 74 5.47 -19.64 5.93
C VAL A 74 6.21 -18.45 5.28
N ALA A 75 7.42 -18.14 5.71
CA ALA A 75 8.17 -16.96 5.25
C ALA A 75 8.36 -16.92 3.72
N ALA A 76 8.52 -18.10 3.09
CA ALA A 76 8.69 -18.21 1.64
C ALA A 76 7.37 -18.08 0.85
N ASP A 77 6.25 -18.26 1.52
CA ASP A 77 4.92 -18.32 0.91
C ASP A 77 4.16 -16.99 1.01
N VAL A 78 4.79 -15.96 1.59
CA VAL A 78 4.16 -14.66 1.79
C VAL A 78 5.07 -13.51 1.44
N LYS A 79 4.48 -12.40 1.00
CA LYS A 79 5.12 -11.08 0.91
C LYS A 79 4.74 -10.27 2.15
N LEU A 80 5.72 -9.72 2.83
CA LEU A 80 5.52 -8.79 3.95
C LEU A 80 5.74 -7.35 3.47
N ALA A 81 4.75 -6.49 3.71
CA ALA A 81 4.84 -5.06 3.42
C ALA A 81 4.57 -4.26 4.71
N VAL A 82 5.49 -3.35 5.05
CA VAL A 82 5.39 -2.56 6.28
C VAL A 82 5.19 -1.10 5.93
N THR A 83 4.17 -0.49 6.54
CA THR A 83 3.93 0.95 6.51
C THR A 83 4.11 1.52 7.91
N LYS A 84 5.03 2.49 8.08
CA LYS A 84 5.37 3.09 9.38
C LYS A 84 4.99 4.56 9.43
N TYR A 85 4.31 4.95 10.50
CA TYR A 85 4.01 6.34 10.86
C TYR A 85 4.77 6.66 12.14
N ALA A 86 6.09 6.86 12.02
CA ALA A 86 6.99 6.98 13.17
C ALA A 86 6.61 8.09 14.15
N SER A 87 6.10 9.23 13.66
CA SER A 87 5.65 10.36 14.50
C SER A 87 4.44 10.03 15.39
N LYS A 88 3.72 8.94 15.09
CA LYS A 88 2.53 8.47 15.82
C LYS A 88 2.79 7.17 16.57
N ASP A 89 4.02 6.62 16.51
CA ASP A 89 4.34 5.26 16.97
C ASP A 89 3.30 4.22 16.50
N PHE A 90 2.93 4.30 15.22
CA PHE A 90 1.95 3.42 14.61
C PHE A 90 2.54 2.77 13.36
N ALA A 91 2.31 1.48 13.17
CA ALA A 91 2.69 0.77 11.97
C ALA A 91 1.63 -0.26 11.57
N MET A 92 1.64 -0.59 10.29
CA MET A 92 0.86 -1.67 9.70
C MET A 92 1.81 -2.64 9.02
N LEU A 93 1.58 -3.93 9.22
CA LEU A 93 2.26 -5.02 8.56
C LEU A 93 1.22 -5.80 7.76
N ASP A 94 1.36 -5.78 6.47
CA ASP A 94 0.52 -6.50 5.53
C ASP A 94 1.19 -7.80 5.12
N VAL A 95 0.46 -8.90 5.25
CA VAL A 95 0.85 -10.24 4.77
C VAL A 95 0.04 -10.51 3.52
N LEU A 96 0.72 -10.65 2.41
CA LEU A 96 0.17 -10.72 1.06
C LEU A 96 0.62 -12.01 0.37
N PRO A 97 -0.06 -12.48 -0.67
CA PRO A 97 0.45 -13.54 -1.54
C PRO A 97 1.83 -13.18 -2.13
N PRO A 98 2.67 -14.17 -2.44
CA PRO A 98 3.94 -13.94 -3.11
C PRO A 98 3.75 -13.17 -4.43
N GLY A 99 4.63 -12.21 -4.70
CA GLY A 99 4.55 -11.38 -5.91
C GLY A 99 3.45 -10.32 -5.92
N CYS A 100 2.64 -10.22 -4.85
CA CYS A 100 1.63 -9.17 -4.74
C CYS A 100 2.31 -7.85 -4.35
N THR A 101 2.58 -7.00 -5.35
CA THR A 101 3.17 -5.68 -5.18
C THR A 101 2.44 -4.66 -6.04
N LYS A 102 2.60 -3.37 -5.73
CA LYS A 102 2.04 -2.30 -6.57
C LYS A 102 2.61 -2.33 -7.98
N GLY A 103 3.90 -2.67 -8.11
CA GLY A 103 4.56 -2.80 -9.41
C GLY A 103 4.01 -3.95 -10.23
N ALA A 104 3.85 -5.13 -9.64
CA ALA A 104 3.26 -6.28 -10.33
C ALA A 104 1.81 -6.01 -10.76
N ALA A 105 1.01 -5.40 -9.89
CA ALA A 105 -0.37 -5.03 -10.20
C ALA A 105 -0.45 -4.00 -11.35
N LEU A 106 0.43 -3.00 -11.34
CA LEU A 106 0.50 -2.01 -12.41
C LEU A 106 0.92 -2.65 -13.74
N ALA A 107 1.92 -3.53 -13.71
CA ALA A 107 2.41 -4.24 -14.90
C ALA A 107 1.32 -5.13 -15.51
N GLU A 108 0.59 -5.87 -14.67
CA GLU A 108 -0.51 -6.71 -15.12
C GLU A 108 -1.63 -5.86 -15.73
N TRP A 109 -2.04 -4.78 -15.05
CA TRP A 109 -3.07 -3.88 -15.54
C TRP A 109 -2.67 -3.22 -16.86
N ALA A 110 -1.44 -2.74 -16.99
CA ALA A 110 -0.93 -2.14 -18.22
C ALA A 110 -0.97 -3.13 -19.38
N ASN A 111 -0.55 -4.37 -19.14
CA ASN A 111 -0.60 -5.44 -20.15
C ASN A 111 -2.03 -5.75 -20.57
N LEU A 112 -2.99 -5.84 -19.62
CA LEU A 112 -4.40 -6.07 -19.91
C LEU A 112 -5.03 -4.95 -20.73
N GLN A 113 -4.60 -3.70 -20.52
CA GLN A 113 -5.08 -2.53 -21.27
C GLN A 113 -4.31 -2.28 -22.57
N GLY A 114 -3.20 -2.96 -22.80
CA GLY A 114 -2.37 -2.80 -23.99
C GLY A 114 -1.48 -1.56 -23.97
N PHE A 115 -1.20 -0.99 -22.79
CA PHE A 115 -0.28 0.15 -22.64
C PHE A 115 1.18 -0.31 -22.62
N ALA A 116 2.03 0.41 -23.34
CA ALA A 116 3.46 0.25 -23.21
C ALA A 116 3.97 0.87 -21.90
N GLN A 117 5.02 0.30 -21.34
CA GLN A 117 5.65 0.82 -20.11
C GLN A 117 6.00 2.31 -20.22
N SER A 118 6.47 2.76 -21.40
CA SER A 118 6.82 4.17 -21.67
C SER A 118 5.64 5.14 -21.60
N GLU A 119 4.41 4.65 -21.64
CA GLU A 119 3.18 5.45 -21.57
C GLU A 119 2.65 5.59 -20.14
N ILE A 120 3.35 5.01 -19.15
CA ILE A 120 2.88 4.93 -17.77
C ILE A 120 3.60 5.96 -16.93
N LEU A 121 2.82 6.86 -16.35
CA LEU A 121 3.22 7.76 -15.27
C LEU A 121 2.89 7.10 -13.93
N ALA A 122 3.88 6.90 -13.08
CA ALA A 122 3.68 6.47 -11.70
C ALA A 122 4.19 7.52 -10.70
N ILE A 123 3.43 7.74 -9.65
CA ILE A 123 3.74 8.71 -8.60
C ILE A 123 3.75 7.98 -7.27
N GLY A 124 4.81 8.14 -6.46
CA GLY A 124 4.95 7.44 -5.19
C GLY A 124 5.75 8.21 -4.16
N ASP A 125 5.63 7.82 -2.88
CA ASP A 125 6.30 8.48 -1.76
C ASP A 125 6.96 7.52 -0.76
N ASN A 126 6.74 6.20 -0.88
CA ASN A 126 7.18 5.26 0.13
C ASN A 126 7.79 3.98 -0.49
N HIS A 127 8.42 3.15 0.34
CA HIS A 127 9.08 1.91 -0.08
C HIS A 127 8.17 0.93 -0.83
N ASN A 128 6.88 0.89 -0.50
CA ASN A 128 5.91 0.04 -1.19
C ASN A 128 5.55 0.53 -2.60
N ASP A 129 6.02 1.72 -3.00
CA ASP A 129 5.87 2.27 -4.34
C ASP A 129 7.08 1.99 -5.24
N LEU A 130 8.20 1.51 -4.67
CA LEU A 130 9.46 1.33 -5.36
C LEU A 130 9.30 0.54 -6.66
N GLU A 131 8.74 -0.67 -6.58
CA GLU A 131 8.58 -1.55 -7.76
C GLU A 131 7.64 -0.93 -8.82
N MET A 132 6.64 -0.15 -8.39
CA MET A 132 5.76 0.57 -9.29
C MET A 132 6.49 1.70 -10.03
N LEU A 133 7.34 2.44 -9.32
CA LEU A 133 8.18 3.49 -9.89
C LEU A 133 9.25 2.92 -10.83
N GLU A 134 9.88 1.80 -10.46
CA GLU A 134 10.84 1.10 -11.34
C GLU A 134 10.21 0.59 -12.63
N PHE A 135 8.94 0.17 -12.56
CA PHE A 135 8.22 -0.31 -13.75
C PHE A 135 7.82 0.84 -14.68
N ALA A 136 7.44 2.00 -14.17
CA ALA A 136 6.89 3.08 -14.97
C ALA A 136 7.91 3.73 -15.91
N GLY A 137 7.49 4.11 -17.10
CA GLY A 137 8.30 4.87 -18.06
C GLY A 137 8.54 6.31 -17.60
N ILE A 138 7.61 6.86 -16.78
CA ILE A 138 7.72 8.20 -16.19
C ILE A 138 7.55 8.08 -14.67
N PRO A 139 8.59 7.68 -13.93
CA PRO A 139 8.56 7.63 -12.48
C PRO A 139 8.70 9.02 -11.86
N VAL A 140 7.82 9.37 -10.93
CA VAL A 140 7.81 10.64 -10.20
C VAL A 140 7.74 10.37 -8.70
N VAL A 141 8.65 10.94 -7.94
CA VAL A 141 8.63 10.88 -6.48
C VAL A 141 8.05 12.16 -5.89
N MET A 142 7.28 12.00 -4.82
CA MET A 142 6.71 13.12 -4.09
C MET A 142 7.78 13.90 -3.33
N GLY A 143 7.63 15.22 -3.16
CA GLY A 143 8.57 16.04 -2.39
C GLY A 143 8.76 15.60 -0.94
N ASN A 144 7.73 14.99 -0.34
CA ASN A 144 7.75 14.40 0.99
C ASN A 144 8.09 12.89 1.02
N CYS A 145 8.62 12.33 -0.07
CA CYS A 145 8.95 10.91 -0.12
C CYS A 145 10.08 10.53 0.83
N VAL A 146 10.22 9.22 1.10
CA VAL A 146 11.35 8.68 1.86
C VAL A 146 12.67 8.95 1.13
N ALA A 147 13.73 9.23 1.90
CA ALA A 147 15.03 9.67 1.35
C ALA A 147 15.63 8.67 0.35
N GLU A 148 15.37 7.39 0.52
CA GLU A 148 15.83 6.32 -0.37
C GLU A 148 15.33 6.51 -1.80
N LEU A 149 14.04 6.86 -2.00
CA LEU A 149 13.47 7.08 -3.33
C LEU A 149 14.11 8.25 -4.06
N LYS A 150 14.59 9.28 -3.35
CA LYS A 150 15.31 10.41 -3.95
C LYS A 150 16.65 9.99 -4.56
N SER A 151 17.26 8.92 -4.08
CA SER A 151 18.55 8.45 -4.58
C SER A 151 18.52 7.83 -5.99
N TYR A 152 17.32 7.49 -6.50
CA TYR A 152 17.16 6.90 -7.83
C TYR A 152 17.26 7.93 -8.96
N GLY A 153 17.23 9.24 -8.68
CA GLY A 153 17.34 10.30 -9.69
C GLY A 153 16.11 10.42 -10.60
N TRP A 154 14.95 9.93 -10.17
CA TRP A 154 13.67 10.07 -10.84
C TRP A 154 13.16 11.52 -10.81
N HIS A 155 12.08 11.80 -11.54
CA HIS A 155 11.43 13.09 -11.46
C HIS A 155 10.90 13.36 -10.05
N GLU A 156 11.03 14.60 -9.58
CA GLU A 156 10.47 15.02 -8.29
C GLU A 156 9.33 16.04 -8.53
N THR A 157 8.26 15.91 -7.75
CA THR A 157 7.16 16.87 -7.70
C THR A 157 7.06 17.51 -6.32
N CYS A 158 6.05 18.36 -6.09
CA CYS A 158 5.78 18.97 -4.79
C CYS A 158 5.35 17.93 -3.74
N SER A 159 5.25 18.35 -2.48
CA SER A 159 4.74 17.49 -1.40
C SER A 159 3.22 17.23 -1.54
N ASN A 160 2.71 16.30 -0.77
CA ASN A 160 1.27 16.02 -0.68
C ASN A 160 0.48 17.25 -0.20
N ASP A 161 1.06 18.08 0.68
CA ASP A 161 0.42 19.29 1.19
C ASP A 161 0.40 20.44 0.15
N GLU A 162 1.22 20.32 -0.89
CA GLU A 162 1.35 21.28 -1.99
C GLU A 162 0.75 20.78 -3.31
N SER A 163 -0.16 19.81 -3.24
CA SER A 163 -0.82 19.22 -4.42
C SER A 163 0.15 18.56 -5.42
N GLY A 164 1.20 17.90 -4.93
CA GLY A 164 2.26 17.34 -5.77
C GLY A 164 1.77 16.34 -6.82
N VAL A 165 0.72 15.57 -6.55
CA VAL A 165 0.12 14.65 -7.54
C VAL A 165 -0.46 15.44 -8.72
N ALA A 166 -1.22 16.50 -8.46
CA ALA A 166 -1.77 17.36 -9.52
C ALA A 166 -0.67 17.99 -10.37
N ALA A 167 0.36 18.55 -9.71
CA ALA A 167 1.51 19.14 -10.39
C ALA A 167 2.25 18.14 -11.29
N ALA A 168 2.41 16.89 -10.84
CA ALA A 168 3.01 15.84 -11.64
C ALA A 168 2.16 15.49 -12.87
N ILE A 169 0.85 15.34 -12.71
CA ILE A 169 -0.08 15.05 -13.81
C ILE A 169 -0.06 16.19 -14.84
N GLU A 170 -0.15 17.45 -14.40
CA GLU A 170 -0.11 18.61 -15.26
C GLU A 170 1.20 18.65 -16.07
N LYS A 171 2.33 18.40 -15.40
CA LYS A 171 3.66 18.47 -16.02
C LYS A 171 3.95 17.34 -17.00
N PHE A 172 3.58 16.10 -16.65
CA PHE A 172 4.04 14.92 -17.36
C PHE A 172 2.96 14.23 -18.20
N ALA A 173 1.67 14.46 -17.92
CA ALA A 173 0.58 13.82 -18.62
C ALA A 173 -0.28 14.79 -19.45
N LEU A 174 -0.40 16.07 -19.02
CA LEU A 174 -1.27 17.05 -19.68
C LEU A 174 -0.50 18.14 -20.41
N SER A 175 0.80 18.34 -20.16
CA SER A 175 1.59 19.28 -20.95
C SER A 175 1.64 18.75 -22.39
N GLU A 176 1.10 19.50 -23.34
CA GLU A 176 1.24 19.20 -24.77
C GLU A 176 2.73 19.03 -25.08
N SER A 177 3.12 17.81 -25.50
CA SER A 177 4.42 17.62 -26.12
C SER A 177 4.46 18.54 -27.32
N ALA A 178 5.34 19.56 -27.28
CA ALA A 178 5.58 20.37 -28.44
C ALA A 178 5.87 19.43 -29.62
N PRO A 179 5.19 19.58 -30.76
CA PRO A 179 5.46 18.70 -31.90
C PRO A 179 6.94 18.82 -32.26
N CYS A 180 7.62 17.67 -32.29
CA CYS A 180 8.97 17.62 -32.85
C CYS A 180 8.87 18.12 -34.29
N GLY A 181 9.39 19.34 -34.55
CA GLY A 181 9.57 19.89 -35.86
C GLY A 181 10.73 19.21 -36.60
#